data_de127694f18144c3a5b394bbc6c5bcf6
#
_entry.id   de127694f18144c3a5b394bbc6c5bcf6
#
_cell.length_a   1.000
_cell.length_b   1.000
_cell.length_c   1.000
_cell.angle_alpha   90.00
_cell.angle_beta   90.00
_cell.angle_gamma   90.00
#
_symmetry.space_group_name_H-M   'P 1'
#
loop_
_entity.id
_entity.type
_entity.pdbx_description
1 polymer ?
#
loop_
_entity_poly.entity_id
_entity_poly.type
_entity_poly.pdbx_seq_one_letter_code
_entity_poly.pdbx_strand_id
1 'polypeptide(L)'
;GKWEVMSKPDWCTLSAMSGEKKTELTLTIDAGSESREGEIVFKLDEYDYTTTCRVAQYYYEHEEDEEITLQTHSRGKGINLVFLGDGFDAENISNGDYLRVMNEQMERFFDIEPYHTYRDYFNVSTAIAVSPESGIGTVNTVRNTKFETTFTGEVGLRGNYSTIFNYAMEVSPVDESNLNQSLIVITPNTIDYSGITEMWTDGSAIAFCPLSEDSYPYDARGIIQHEAGGHGFGKLGDEYIYHNAFIDFCTCLCCEHTETINNAKALGWYENLSLTGKMHEVPWSHLIFDDRYSDVVDIYEGGFMHARG
;
A
#
# COMPACT_ATOMS: atom_id res chain seq x y z
N GLY A 1 -17.53 -10.51 -43.84
CA GLY A 1 -18.93 -10.52 -43.49
C GLY A 1 -19.44 -9.13 -43.28
N LYS A 2 -20.77 -9.00 -43.29
CA LYS A 2 -21.48 -7.75 -42.94
C LYS A 2 -21.78 -7.78 -41.44
N TRP A 3 -21.81 -6.60 -40.82
CA TRP A 3 -22.20 -6.41 -39.45
C TRP A 3 -23.11 -5.21 -39.29
N GLU A 4 -23.98 -5.22 -38.28
CA GLU A 4 -24.85 -4.11 -37.89
C GLU A 4 -24.94 -3.97 -36.37
N VAL A 5 -25.18 -2.78 -35.87
CA VAL A 5 -25.46 -2.48 -34.46
C VAL A 5 -26.95 -2.67 -34.22
N MET A 6 -27.30 -3.64 -33.35
CA MET A 6 -28.68 -3.95 -32.99
C MET A 6 -29.24 -3.01 -31.92
N SER A 7 -28.41 -2.72 -30.95
CA SER A 7 -28.73 -1.79 -29.86
C SER A 7 -27.48 -1.18 -29.27
N LYS A 8 -27.64 0.00 -28.67
CA LYS A 8 -26.62 0.71 -27.93
C LYS A 8 -27.28 1.60 -26.88
N PRO A 9 -26.55 2.00 -25.83
CA PRO A 9 -27.03 3.03 -24.90
C PRO A 9 -27.27 4.37 -25.62
N ASP A 10 -28.27 5.12 -25.17
CA ASP A 10 -28.63 6.42 -25.76
C ASP A 10 -27.50 7.46 -25.62
N TRP A 11 -26.71 7.34 -24.56
CA TRP A 11 -25.55 8.18 -24.26
C TRP A 11 -24.27 7.80 -25.03
N CYS A 12 -24.34 6.81 -25.91
CA CYS A 12 -23.23 6.38 -26.77
C CYS A 12 -23.55 6.74 -28.25
N THR A 13 -22.56 7.27 -28.94
CA THR A 13 -22.61 7.50 -30.40
C THR A 13 -21.46 6.75 -31.06
N LEU A 14 -21.78 5.99 -32.10
CA LEU A 14 -20.82 5.28 -32.93
C LEU A 14 -20.60 5.96 -34.26
N SER A 15 -19.39 5.94 -34.80
CA SER A 15 -19.04 6.52 -36.12
C SER A 15 -19.74 5.83 -37.29
N ALA A 16 -20.24 4.59 -37.11
CA ALA A 16 -21.06 3.87 -38.05
C ALA A 16 -21.95 2.83 -37.34
N MET A 17 -23.16 2.59 -37.87
CA MET A 17 -24.11 1.59 -37.33
C MET A 17 -24.10 0.28 -38.10
N SER A 18 -23.39 0.18 -39.20
CA SER A 18 -23.19 -1.04 -39.98
C SER A 18 -21.94 -0.95 -40.85
N GLY A 19 -21.46 -2.06 -41.34
CA GLY A 19 -20.31 -2.09 -42.22
C GLY A 19 -20.03 -3.48 -42.81
N GLU A 20 -18.96 -3.54 -43.60
CA GLU A 20 -18.47 -4.78 -44.20
C GLU A 20 -16.99 -4.99 -43.80
N LYS A 21 -16.60 -6.22 -43.54
CA LYS A 21 -15.23 -6.64 -43.15
C LYS A 21 -14.82 -6.00 -41.81
N LYS A 22 -13.52 -6.04 -41.52
CA LYS A 22 -12.93 -5.39 -40.32
C LYS A 22 -13.01 -3.87 -40.53
N THR A 23 -13.69 -3.20 -39.61
CA THR A 23 -13.88 -1.73 -39.62
C THR A 23 -13.53 -1.23 -38.21
N GLU A 24 -12.76 -0.16 -38.12
CA GLU A 24 -12.50 0.56 -36.88
C GLU A 24 -13.68 1.51 -36.61
N LEU A 25 -14.22 1.43 -35.38
CA LEU A 25 -15.33 2.31 -34.96
C LEU A 25 -14.84 3.25 -33.88
N THR A 26 -15.21 4.52 -34.02
CA THR A 26 -15.04 5.50 -32.95
C THR A 26 -16.30 5.52 -32.12
N LEU A 27 -16.17 5.31 -30.82
CA LEU A 27 -17.21 5.48 -29.83
C LEU A 27 -17.05 6.85 -29.18
N THR A 28 -18.13 7.65 -29.21
CA THR A 28 -18.24 8.91 -28.48
C THR A 28 -19.24 8.72 -27.35
N ILE A 29 -18.87 9.12 -26.13
CA ILE A 29 -19.70 9.02 -24.93
C ILE A 29 -20.08 10.42 -24.47
N ASP A 30 -21.37 10.66 -24.27
CA ASP A 30 -21.87 11.95 -23.77
C ASP A 30 -21.42 12.15 -22.32
N ALA A 31 -21.09 13.38 -21.93
CA ALA A 31 -20.80 13.71 -20.54
C ALA A 31 -21.99 13.35 -19.63
N GLY A 32 -21.70 12.85 -18.46
CA GLY A 32 -22.69 12.46 -17.44
C GLY A 32 -22.25 12.88 -16.06
N SER A 33 -23.20 13.00 -15.14
CA SER A 33 -22.99 13.35 -13.73
C SER A 33 -23.21 12.16 -12.79
N GLU A 34 -23.36 10.97 -13.34
CA GLU A 34 -23.55 9.71 -12.60
C GLU A 34 -22.85 8.57 -13.33
N SER A 35 -22.38 7.58 -12.58
CA SER A 35 -21.81 6.36 -13.15
C SER A 35 -22.90 5.55 -13.86
N ARG A 36 -22.58 5.03 -15.04
CA ARG A 36 -23.52 4.26 -15.85
C ARG A 36 -22.83 3.21 -16.69
N GLU A 37 -23.57 2.15 -16.98
CA GLU A 37 -23.12 1.03 -17.78
C GLU A 37 -24.14 0.70 -18.86
N GLY A 38 -23.70 0.01 -19.89
CA GLY A 38 -24.58 -0.44 -20.97
C GLY A 38 -23.87 -1.39 -21.91
N GLU A 39 -24.62 -1.89 -22.86
CA GLU A 39 -24.14 -2.84 -23.85
C GLU A 39 -24.39 -2.35 -25.26
N ILE A 40 -23.39 -2.51 -26.13
CA ILE A 40 -23.53 -2.34 -27.58
C ILE A 40 -23.61 -3.74 -28.17
N VAL A 41 -24.73 -4.09 -28.78
CA VAL A 41 -24.97 -5.38 -29.40
C VAL A 41 -24.75 -5.31 -30.89
N PHE A 42 -23.86 -6.17 -31.39
CA PHE A 42 -23.55 -6.30 -32.83
C PHE A 42 -24.12 -7.62 -33.36
N LYS A 43 -24.63 -7.60 -34.57
CA LYS A 43 -25.02 -8.78 -35.33
C LYS A 43 -24.10 -8.97 -36.53
N LEU A 44 -23.69 -10.20 -36.77
CA LEU A 44 -22.92 -10.66 -37.92
C LEU A 44 -23.84 -11.44 -38.85
N ASP A 45 -24.28 -10.83 -39.94
CA ASP A 45 -25.31 -11.37 -40.85
C ASP A 45 -24.96 -12.74 -41.44
N GLU A 46 -23.70 -12.98 -41.73
CA GLU A 46 -23.24 -14.20 -42.39
C GLU A 46 -23.40 -15.47 -41.52
N TYR A 47 -23.48 -15.29 -40.19
CA TYR A 47 -23.47 -16.40 -39.22
C TYR A 47 -24.68 -16.42 -38.30
N ASP A 48 -25.62 -15.49 -38.47
CA ASP A 48 -26.72 -15.23 -37.51
C ASP A 48 -26.24 -15.19 -36.04
N TYR A 49 -25.08 -14.55 -35.89
CA TYR A 49 -24.36 -14.50 -34.60
C TYR A 49 -24.39 -13.07 -34.03
N THR A 50 -24.70 -12.97 -32.77
CA THR A 50 -24.61 -11.70 -32.03
C THR A 50 -23.46 -11.70 -31.05
N THR A 51 -22.83 -10.53 -30.88
CA THR A 51 -21.78 -10.29 -29.87
C THR A 51 -22.04 -8.97 -29.18
N THR A 52 -21.56 -8.85 -27.95
CA THR A 52 -21.80 -7.70 -27.08
C THR A 52 -20.49 -7.06 -26.68
N CYS A 53 -20.46 -5.71 -26.70
CA CYS A 53 -19.39 -4.90 -26.13
C CYS A 53 -19.97 -4.13 -24.93
N ARG A 54 -19.45 -4.37 -23.73
CA ARG A 54 -19.81 -3.61 -22.52
C ARG A 54 -19.15 -2.23 -22.60
N VAL A 55 -19.92 -1.20 -22.25
CA VAL A 55 -19.46 0.18 -22.13
C VAL A 55 -19.81 0.68 -20.74
N ALA A 56 -18.85 1.24 -20.04
CA ALA A 56 -19.04 1.84 -18.74
C ALA A 56 -18.49 3.28 -18.74
N GLN A 57 -19.16 4.17 -18.04
CA GLN A 57 -18.71 5.51 -17.74
C GLN A 57 -18.83 5.72 -16.24
N TYR A 58 -17.72 6.10 -15.58
CA TYR A 58 -17.68 6.34 -14.16
C TYR A 58 -17.65 7.85 -13.89
N TYR A 59 -18.43 8.27 -12.91
CA TYR A 59 -18.43 9.63 -12.40
C TYR A 59 -17.69 9.64 -11.07
N TYR A 60 -16.78 10.59 -10.89
CA TYR A 60 -16.06 10.78 -9.66
C TYR A 60 -16.53 12.05 -8.97
N GLU A 61 -16.65 11.99 -7.65
CA GLU A 61 -16.89 13.17 -6.81
C GLU A 61 -15.61 14.03 -6.72
N HIS A 62 -14.44 13.39 -6.83
CA HIS A 62 -13.11 13.97 -6.75
C HIS A 62 -12.38 13.84 -8.10
N GLU A 63 -11.50 14.79 -8.42
CA GLU A 63 -10.67 14.70 -9.61
C GLU A 63 -9.51 13.72 -9.42
N GLU A 64 -8.99 13.12 -10.52
CA GLU A 64 -7.76 12.32 -10.46
C GLU A 64 -6.62 13.20 -9.96
N ASP A 65 -5.74 12.62 -9.13
CA ASP A 65 -4.61 13.28 -8.47
C ASP A 65 -5.00 14.37 -7.45
N GLU A 66 -6.30 14.57 -7.15
CA GLU A 66 -6.75 15.48 -6.10
C GLU A 66 -6.27 15.01 -4.73
N GLU A 67 -5.59 15.91 -4.00
CA GLU A 67 -5.21 15.69 -2.60
C GLU A 67 -6.44 15.77 -1.69
N ILE A 68 -6.57 14.79 -0.79
CA ILE A 68 -7.62 14.75 0.22
C ILE A 68 -6.98 14.65 1.60
N THR A 69 -7.23 15.64 2.44
CA THR A 69 -6.80 15.62 3.84
C THR A 69 -7.72 14.70 4.64
N LEU A 70 -7.18 13.60 5.17
CA LEU A 70 -7.90 12.68 6.05
C LEU A 70 -7.84 13.14 7.51
N GLN A 71 -6.71 13.74 7.93
CA GLN A 71 -6.53 14.28 9.27
C GLN A 71 -5.53 15.43 9.27
N THR A 72 -5.80 16.45 10.07
CA THR A 72 -4.87 17.56 10.34
C THR A 72 -4.38 17.46 11.79
N HIS A 73 -3.08 17.63 12.02
CA HIS A 73 -2.52 17.68 13.36
C HIS A 73 -3.11 18.84 14.20
N SER A 74 -3.20 18.62 15.49
CA SER A 74 -3.60 19.66 16.46
C SER A 74 -2.47 20.01 17.44
N ARG A 75 -1.37 19.25 17.39
CA ARG A 75 -0.18 19.42 18.24
C ARG A 75 1.10 19.33 17.41
N GLY A 76 2.14 20.01 17.87
CA GLY A 76 3.46 19.97 17.26
C GLY A 76 3.51 20.70 15.91
N LYS A 77 4.34 20.20 14.98
CA LYS A 77 4.55 20.75 13.63
C LYS A 77 3.83 19.93 12.55
N GLY A 78 3.23 18.82 12.92
CA GLY A 78 2.68 17.84 12.00
C GLY A 78 3.74 16.86 11.48
N ILE A 79 3.43 15.58 11.60
CA ILE A 79 4.20 14.47 10.99
C ILE A 79 3.37 13.97 9.83
N ASN A 80 3.92 13.91 8.64
CA ASN A 80 3.14 13.57 7.45
C ASN A 80 3.10 12.06 7.23
N LEU A 81 1.88 11.52 7.12
CA LEU A 81 1.57 10.19 6.61
C LEU A 81 0.79 10.34 5.31
N VAL A 82 1.23 9.66 4.26
CA VAL A 82 0.57 9.68 2.95
C VAL A 82 0.11 8.27 2.62
N PHE A 83 -1.21 8.07 2.56
CA PHE A 83 -1.82 6.81 2.16
C PHE A 83 -2.19 6.85 0.68
N LEU A 84 -1.70 5.91 -0.11
CA LEU A 84 -1.96 5.82 -1.54
C LEU A 84 -2.41 4.39 -1.89
N GLY A 85 -3.51 4.29 -2.61
CA GLY A 85 -3.99 2.99 -3.11
C GLY A 85 -3.37 2.66 -4.46
N ASP A 86 -3.03 1.38 -4.70
CA ASP A 86 -2.64 0.89 -6.02
C ASP A 86 -3.52 -0.27 -6.45
N GLY A 87 -3.87 -0.33 -7.74
CA GLY A 87 -4.83 -1.28 -8.28
C GLY A 87 -6.28 -0.96 -7.97
N PHE A 88 -6.59 0.30 -7.66
CA PHE A 88 -7.97 0.81 -7.57
C PHE A 88 -8.30 1.51 -8.89
N ASP A 89 -9.21 0.91 -9.65
CA ASP A 89 -9.63 1.45 -10.94
C ASP A 89 -10.75 2.49 -10.82
N ALA A 90 -11.21 2.94 -11.98
CA ALA A 90 -12.28 3.93 -12.09
C ALA A 90 -13.57 3.53 -11.36
N GLU A 91 -13.91 2.25 -11.33
CA GLU A 91 -15.08 1.73 -10.60
C GLU A 91 -14.89 1.87 -9.08
N ASN A 92 -13.72 1.50 -8.56
CA ASN A 92 -13.39 1.62 -7.14
C ASN A 92 -13.36 3.08 -6.66
N ILE A 93 -12.97 4.01 -7.54
CA ILE A 93 -13.03 5.44 -7.22
C ILE A 93 -14.48 5.92 -7.17
N SER A 94 -15.27 5.60 -8.20
CA SER A 94 -16.63 6.11 -8.36
C SER A 94 -17.63 5.58 -7.32
N ASN A 95 -17.41 4.35 -6.82
CA ASN A 95 -18.27 3.75 -5.81
C ASN A 95 -17.86 4.10 -4.38
N GLY A 96 -16.75 4.85 -4.21
CA GLY A 96 -16.23 5.30 -2.92
C GLY A 96 -15.36 4.28 -2.19
N ASP A 97 -15.06 3.11 -2.75
CA ASP A 97 -14.23 2.09 -2.13
C ASP A 97 -12.83 2.60 -1.82
N TYR A 98 -12.23 3.36 -2.73
CA TYR A 98 -10.90 3.93 -2.54
C TYR A 98 -10.81 4.75 -1.23
N LEU A 99 -11.64 5.79 -1.10
CA LEU A 99 -11.60 6.67 0.06
C LEU A 99 -11.98 5.95 1.35
N ARG A 100 -12.95 5.03 1.29
CA ARG A 100 -13.31 4.19 2.42
C ARG A 100 -12.09 3.39 2.90
N VAL A 101 -11.37 2.75 1.99
CA VAL A 101 -10.17 1.95 2.29
C VAL A 101 -9.05 2.82 2.86
N MET A 102 -8.76 4.00 2.27
CA MET A 102 -7.71 4.89 2.80
C MET A 102 -8.03 5.34 4.24
N ASN A 103 -9.30 5.67 4.53
CA ASN A 103 -9.74 6.00 5.90
C ASN A 103 -9.58 4.80 6.85
N GLU A 104 -9.99 3.60 6.42
CA GLU A 104 -9.83 2.37 7.24
C GLU A 104 -8.37 2.08 7.54
N GLN A 105 -7.47 2.22 6.59
CA GLN A 105 -6.02 2.03 6.79
C GLN A 105 -5.46 3.06 7.78
N MET A 106 -5.87 4.32 7.67
CA MET A 106 -5.51 5.34 8.66
C MET A 106 -5.97 4.93 10.06
N GLU A 107 -7.23 4.52 10.23
CA GLU A 107 -7.74 4.11 11.55
C GLU A 107 -6.99 2.87 12.09
N ARG A 108 -6.66 1.89 11.25
CA ARG A 108 -5.86 0.71 11.64
C ARG A 108 -4.47 1.08 12.10
N PHE A 109 -3.84 2.09 11.48
CA PHE A 109 -2.52 2.60 11.91
C PHE A 109 -2.57 3.21 13.30
N PHE A 110 -3.63 3.97 13.60
CA PHE A 110 -3.81 4.61 14.91
C PHE A 110 -4.47 3.72 15.97
N ASP A 111 -4.82 2.47 15.65
CA ASP A 111 -5.42 1.51 16.61
C ASP A 111 -4.38 0.80 17.50
N ILE A 112 -3.13 1.22 17.49
CA ILE A 112 -2.06 0.67 18.33
C ILE A 112 -1.25 1.77 19.01
N GLU A 113 -0.76 1.51 20.22
CA GLU A 113 0.22 2.38 20.88
C GLU A 113 1.62 2.25 20.23
N PRO A 114 2.40 3.33 20.15
CA PRO A 114 2.13 4.67 20.71
C PRO A 114 1.31 5.59 19.79
N TYR A 115 0.94 5.14 18.58
CA TYR A 115 0.27 5.98 17.57
C TYR A 115 -1.09 6.47 18.02
N HIS A 116 -1.84 5.65 18.78
CA HIS A 116 -3.11 6.04 19.36
C HIS A 116 -2.96 7.29 20.26
N THR A 117 -2.03 7.23 21.21
CA THR A 117 -1.77 8.35 22.15
C THR A 117 -1.25 9.60 21.45
N TYR A 118 -0.42 9.43 20.40
CA TYR A 118 0.22 10.55 19.70
C TYR A 118 -0.48 10.96 18.40
N ARG A 119 -1.69 10.47 18.16
CA ARG A 119 -2.46 10.74 16.93
C ARG A 119 -2.54 12.23 16.58
N ASP A 120 -2.72 13.09 17.59
CA ASP A 120 -2.82 14.55 17.42
C ASP A 120 -1.60 15.23 16.78
N TYR A 121 -0.49 14.52 16.65
CA TYR A 121 0.73 15.06 16.04
C TYR A 121 0.84 14.78 14.54
N PHE A 122 -0.10 14.03 13.94
CA PHE A 122 0.00 13.60 12.57
C PHE A 122 -0.93 14.37 11.63
N ASN A 123 -0.39 14.72 10.47
CA ASN A 123 -1.15 15.03 9.27
C ASN A 123 -1.29 13.74 8.47
N VAL A 124 -2.47 13.46 7.98
CA VAL A 124 -2.72 12.32 7.11
C VAL A 124 -3.42 12.79 5.85
N SER A 125 -2.85 12.46 4.72
CA SER A 125 -3.42 12.75 3.40
C SER A 125 -3.49 11.51 2.52
N THR A 126 -4.34 11.56 1.53
CA THR A 126 -4.37 10.65 0.39
C THR A 126 -4.54 11.47 -0.88
N ALA A 127 -4.37 10.86 -2.03
CA ALA A 127 -4.72 11.44 -3.31
C ALA A 127 -5.46 10.41 -4.17
N ILE A 128 -6.31 10.85 -5.08
CA ILE A 128 -7.09 9.96 -5.94
C ILE A 128 -6.19 9.33 -7.01
N ALA A 129 -5.54 8.24 -6.65
CA ALA A 129 -4.62 7.49 -7.51
C ALA A 129 -5.39 6.43 -8.32
N VAL A 130 -5.85 6.81 -9.54
CA VAL A 130 -6.60 5.91 -10.41
C VAL A 130 -5.66 4.96 -11.13
N SER A 131 -5.85 3.66 -10.96
CA SER A 131 -5.16 2.63 -11.72
C SER A 131 -5.94 2.24 -12.98
N PRO A 132 -5.29 1.99 -14.13
CA PRO A 132 -5.97 1.52 -15.33
C PRO A 132 -6.66 0.17 -15.16
N GLU A 133 -6.15 -0.70 -14.27
CA GLU A 133 -6.71 -2.03 -13.98
C GLU A 133 -6.88 -2.23 -12.47
N SER A 134 -7.96 -2.93 -12.08
CA SER A 134 -8.22 -3.31 -10.69
C SER A 134 -7.34 -4.48 -10.26
N GLY A 135 -6.95 -4.48 -8.98
CA GLY A 135 -6.04 -5.47 -8.41
C GLY A 135 -4.58 -5.22 -8.75
N ILE A 136 -3.68 -6.05 -8.26
CA ILE A 136 -2.23 -5.94 -8.48
C ILE A 136 -1.66 -7.11 -9.26
N GLY A 137 -0.43 -6.95 -9.75
CA GLY A 137 0.30 -7.99 -10.46
C GLY A 137 0.73 -9.15 -9.55
N THR A 138 1.03 -10.29 -10.17
CA THR A 138 1.62 -11.45 -9.53
C THR A 138 2.82 -11.93 -10.36
N VAL A 139 3.56 -12.92 -9.87
CA VAL A 139 4.67 -13.54 -10.64
C VAL A 139 4.23 -14.09 -12.01
N ASN A 140 2.94 -14.36 -12.18
CA ASN A 140 2.38 -14.93 -13.41
C ASN A 140 1.45 -13.98 -14.17
N THR A 141 1.10 -12.85 -13.61
CA THR A 141 0.12 -11.91 -14.18
C THR A 141 0.63 -10.49 -14.04
N VAL A 142 0.76 -9.80 -15.15
CA VAL A 142 1.07 -8.37 -15.16
C VAL A 142 -0.25 -7.60 -15.07
N ARG A 143 -0.32 -6.61 -14.17
CA ARG A 143 -1.40 -5.63 -14.07
C ARG A 143 -0.84 -4.24 -14.33
N ASN A 144 -1.58 -3.47 -15.09
CA ASN A 144 -1.26 -2.06 -15.32
C ASN A 144 -1.88 -1.21 -14.21
N THR A 145 -1.09 -0.90 -13.18
CA THR A 145 -1.53 -0.11 -12.04
C THR A 145 -0.71 1.18 -11.90
N LYS A 146 -1.19 2.14 -11.12
CA LYS A 146 -0.56 3.47 -10.97
C LYS A 146 0.91 3.37 -10.52
N PHE A 147 1.20 2.45 -9.61
CA PHE A 147 2.53 2.29 -8.99
C PHE A 147 3.20 0.95 -9.35
N GLU A 148 2.64 0.19 -10.29
CA GLU A 148 3.18 -1.09 -10.74
C GLU A 148 3.37 -2.11 -9.60
N THR A 149 2.49 -2.08 -8.58
CA THR A 149 2.60 -3.00 -7.46
C THR A 149 2.36 -4.43 -7.91
N THR A 150 3.25 -5.32 -7.49
CA THR A 150 3.21 -6.73 -7.87
C THR A 150 3.79 -7.62 -6.79
N PHE A 151 3.24 -8.85 -6.67
CA PHE A 151 3.87 -9.90 -5.89
C PHE A 151 5.15 -10.40 -6.56
N THR A 152 6.21 -10.56 -5.76
CA THR A 152 7.52 -11.09 -6.23
C THR A 152 7.73 -12.55 -5.88
N GLY A 153 6.79 -13.17 -5.17
CA GLY A 153 6.79 -14.55 -4.69
C GLY A 153 5.52 -14.80 -3.87
N GLU A 154 5.62 -15.64 -2.86
CA GLU A 154 4.45 -15.96 -2.01
C GLU A 154 4.03 -14.79 -1.12
N VAL A 155 5.01 -14.04 -0.59
CA VAL A 155 4.77 -12.96 0.39
C VAL A 155 5.55 -11.66 0.10
N GLY A 156 6.29 -11.59 -0.98
CA GLY A 156 7.05 -10.38 -1.33
C GLY A 156 6.21 -9.43 -2.17
N LEU A 157 6.29 -8.14 -1.91
CA LEU A 157 5.70 -7.06 -2.72
C LEU A 157 6.78 -6.10 -3.20
N ARG A 158 6.55 -5.47 -4.32
CA ARG A 158 7.33 -4.33 -4.80
C ARG A 158 6.46 -3.43 -5.67
N GLY A 159 6.88 -2.18 -5.83
CA GLY A 159 6.30 -1.22 -6.76
C GLY A 159 7.39 -0.42 -7.47
N ASN A 160 6.99 0.55 -8.26
CA ASN A 160 7.89 1.53 -8.84
C ASN A 160 8.17 2.66 -7.83
N TYR A 161 9.20 2.49 -7.03
CA TYR A 161 9.54 3.39 -5.93
C TYR A 161 9.73 4.85 -6.36
N SER A 162 10.37 5.07 -7.53
CA SER A 162 10.56 6.42 -8.05
C SER A 162 9.22 7.08 -8.39
N THR A 163 8.30 6.33 -9.00
CA THR A 163 6.95 6.82 -9.30
C THR A 163 6.20 7.14 -8.02
N ILE A 164 6.29 6.27 -7.00
CA ILE A 164 5.62 6.48 -5.70
C ILE A 164 6.14 7.75 -5.03
N PHE A 165 7.46 7.94 -4.92
CA PHE A 165 8.02 9.13 -4.30
C PHE A 165 7.65 10.41 -5.05
N ASN A 166 7.81 10.42 -6.38
CA ASN A 166 7.48 11.58 -7.19
C ASN A 166 6.00 11.95 -7.06
N TYR A 167 5.12 10.94 -7.13
CA TYR A 167 3.69 11.16 -7.00
C TYR A 167 3.33 11.68 -5.61
N ALA A 168 3.83 11.09 -4.54
CA ALA A 168 3.58 11.56 -3.18
C ALA A 168 4.02 13.02 -2.99
N MET A 169 5.17 13.43 -3.54
CA MET A 169 5.64 14.82 -3.48
C MET A 169 4.83 15.78 -4.36
N GLU A 170 4.18 15.29 -5.41
CA GLU A 170 3.34 16.12 -6.28
C GLU A 170 1.96 16.38 -5.69
N VAL A 171 1.37 15.38 -5.01
CA VAL A 171 -0.05 15.37 -4.61
C VAL A 171 -0.26 15.40 -3.08
N SER A 172 0.76 15.73 -2.29
CA SER A 172 0.65 15.78 -0.82
C SER A 172 1.56 16.86 -0.22
N PRO A 173 1.46 17.16 1.09
CA PRO A 173 2.35 18.11 1.77
C PRO A 173 3.81 17.63 1.91
N VAL A 174 4.16 16.49 1.34
CA VAL A 174 5.52 15.94 1.36
C VAL A 174 6.35 16.54 0.23
N ASP A 175 7.58 16.93 0.52
CA ASP A 175 8.56 17.44 -0.44
C ASP A 175 9.97 16.92 -0.11
N GLU A 176 10.97 17.25 -0.93
CA GLU A 176 12.35 16.80 -0.73
C GLU A 176 12.92 17.18 0.65
N SER A 177 12.41 18.23 1.29
CA SER A 177 12.93 18.73 2.58
C SER A 177 12.38 17.95 3.79
N ASN A 178 11.25 17.25 3.64
CA ASN A 178 10.57 16.55 4.72
C ASN A 178 10.29 15.06 4.41
N LEU A 179 10.64 14.56 3.22
CA LEU A 179 10.40 13.17 2.81
C LEU A 179 10.96 12.17 3.81
N ASN A 180 12.16 12.42 4.34
CA ASN A 180 12.82 11.55 5.33
C ASN A 180 12.21 11.61 6.75
N GLN A 181 11.25 12.49 6.97
CA GLN A 181 10.47 12.62 8.21
C GLN A 181 8.98 12.28 7.99
N SER A 182 8.67 11.77 6.80
CA SER A 182 7.33 11.38 6.37
C SER A 182 7.29 9.87 6.12
N LEU A 183 6.10 9.29 6.13
CA LEU A 183 5.89 7.89 5.74
C LEU A 183 4.88 7.82 4.61
N ILE A 184 5.24 7.10 3.55
CA ILE A 184 4.34 6.74 2.47
C ILE A 184 3.86 5.31 2.68
N VAL A 185 2.55 5.12 2.71
CA VAL A 185 1.90 3.82 2.84
C VAL A 185 1.17 3.52 1.53
N ILE A 186 1.61 2.49 0.84
CA ILE A 186 0.90 1.96 -0.33
C ILE A 186 -0.05 0.87 0.13
N THR A 187 -1.31 1.01 -0.23
CA THR A 187 -2.35 -0.01 -0.02
C THR A 187 -2.65 -0.71 -1.34
N PRO A 188 -2.06 -1.88 -1.60
CA PRO A 188 -2.40 -2.69 -2.76
C PRO A 188 -3.83 -3.21 -2.67
N ASN A 189 -4.60 -3.11 -3.76
CA ASN A 189 -5.97 -3.62 -3.84
C ASN A 189 -5.96 -5.15 -4.02
N THR A 190 -5.64 -5.85 -2.94
CA THR A 190 -5.67 -7.31 -2.84
C THR A 190 -5.97 -7.74 -1.41
N ILE A 191 -6.68 -8.84 -1.25
CA ILE A 191 -6.95 -9.49 0.05
C ILE A 191 -5.91 -10.54 0.41
N ASP A 192 -4.95 -10.81 -0.48
CA ASP A 192 -3.89 -11.78 -0.21
C ASP A 192 -2.93 -11.24 0.86
N TYR A 193 -2.53 -12.13 1.77
CA TYR A 193 -1.58 -11.80 2.83
C TYR A 193 -0.20 -11.49 2.25
N SER A 194 0.31 -10.34 2.63
CA SER A 194 1.67 -9.89 2.39
C SER A 194 1.94 -8.63 3.22
N GLY A 195 3.17 -8.19 3.22
CA GLY A 195 3.61 -6.93 3.78
C GLY A 195 5.09 -6.77 3.51
N ILE A 196 5.53 -5.55 3.25
CA ILE A 196 6.95 -5.22 3.16
C ILE A 196 7.15 -3.72 3.33
N THR A 197 8.23 -3.35 4.00
CA THR A 197 8.66 -1.96 4.11
C THR A 197 10.06 -1.80 3.54
N GLU A 198 10.16 -0.92 2.56
CA GLU A 198 11.44 -0.48 2.00
C GLU A 198 11.88 0.80 2.71
N MET A 199 13.13 0.80 3.17
CA MET A 199 13.73 1.92 3.91
C MET A 199 15.03 2.36 3.24
N TRP A 200 15.21 3.65 3.08
CA TRP A 200 16.42 4.26 2.50
C TRP A 200 17.27 4.90 3.60
N THR A 201 18.57 4.95 3.36
CA THR A 201 19.57 5.45 4.36
C THR A 201 19.39 6.91 4.74
N ASP A 202 18.62 7.68 3.98
CA ASP A 202 18.22 9.05 4.33
C ASP A 202 17.06 9.13 5.34
N GLY A 203 16.43 7.99 5.64
CA GLY A 203 15.30 7.87 6.55
C GLY A 203 13.94 7.75 5.87
N SER A 204 13.86 8.01 4.55
CA SER A 204 12.62 7.82 3.81
C SER A 204 12.17 6.34 3.80
N ALA A 205 10.86 6.10 3.71
CA ALA A 205 10.32 4.76 3.69
C ALA A 205 9.01 4.67 2.89
N ILE A 206 8.79 3.49 2.30
CA ILE A 206 7.53 3.09 1.68
C ILE A 206 7.09 1.77 2.32
N ALA A 207 5.91 1.75 2.94
CA ALA A 207 5.31 0.55 3.49
C ALA A 207 4.18 0.04 2.59
N PHE A 208 4.25 -1.20 2.13
CA PHE A 208 3.19 -1.85 1.35
C PHE A 208 2.31 -2.66 2.30
N CYS A 209 1.05 -2.26 2.45
CA CYS A 209 0.10 -2.80 3.40
C CYS A 209 -1.20 -3.21 2.69
N PRO A 210 -1.29 -4.45 2.17
CA PRO A 210 -2.49 -4.96 1.50
C PRO A 210 -3.66 -5.17 2.46
N LEU A 211 -4.83 -5.49 1.89
CA LEU A 211 -6.12 -5.61 2.58
C LEU A 211 -6.42 -7.05 3.04
N SER A 212 -5.44 -7.78 3.55
CA SER A 212 -5.61 -9.17 3.96
C SER A 212 -6.83 -9.35 4.87
N GLU A 213 -7.62 -10.38 4.58
CA GLU A 213 -8.78 -10.82 5.35
C GLU A 213 -8.46 -11.98 6.31
N ASP A 214 -7.19 -12.31 6.48
CA ASP A 214 -6.75 -13.32 7.43
C ASP A 214 -7.08 -12.91 8.88
N SER A 215 -6.79 -13.80 9.83
CA SER A 215 -6.95 -13.49 11.25
C SER A 215 -5.77 -12.66 11.75
N TYR A 216 -6.01 -11.75 12.70
CA TYR A 216 -4.93 -11.01 13.38
C TYR A 216 -3.86 -11.95 13.93
N PRO A 217 -2.57 -11.67 13.77
CA PRO A 217 -1.97 -10.43 13.25
C PRO A 217 -1.73 -10.39 11.72
N TYR A 218 -2.27 -11.34 10.96
CA TYR A 218 -2.07 -11.46 9.52
C TYR A 218 -3.15 -10.74 8.69
N ASP A 219 -4.10 -10.08 9.36
CA ASP A 219 -5.10 -9.21 8.75
C ASP A 219 -4.51 -7.85 8.35
N ALA A 220 -5.27 -7.05 7.61
CA ALA A 220 -4.84 -5.71 7.18
C ALA A 220 -4.44 -4.81 8.35
N ARG A 221 -5.03 -4.99 9.56
CA ARG A 221 -4.67 -4.24 10.76
C ARG A 221 -3.29 -4.63 11.26
N GLY A 222 -3.02 -5.93 11.42
CA GLY A 222 -1.72 -6.41 11.86
C GLY A 222 -0.60 -6.05 10.88
N ILE A 223 -0.88 -6.16 9.58
CA ILE A 223 0.08 -5.79 8.53
C ILE A 223 0.46 -4.31 8.63
N ILE A 224 -0.51 -3.40 8.69
CA ILE A 224 -0.20 -1.95 8.74
C ILE A 224 0.52 -1.57 10.05
N GLN A 225 0.18 -2.21 11.16
CA GLN A 225 0.86 -1.99 12.44
C GLN A 225 2.32 -2.46 12.37
N HIS A 226 2.58 -3.59 11.73
CA HIS A 226 3.92 -4.15 11.55
C HIS A 226 4.73 -3.33 10.54
N GLU A 227 4.24 -3.20 9.31
CA GLU A 227 4.97 -2.59 8.21
C GLU A 227 5.07 -1.06 8.36
N ALA A 228 3.94 -0.38 8.45
CA ALA A 228 3.94 1.08 8.53
C ALA A 228 4.35 1.58 9.92
N GLY A 229 3.78 1.01 10.97
CA GLY A 229 4.07 1.41 12.36
C GLY A 229 5.44 0.94 12.82
N GLY A 230 5.73 -0.37 12.71
CA GLY A 230 6.97 -0.97 13.18
C GLY A 230 8.18 -0.55 12.34
N HIS A 231 8.21 -0.96 11.09
CA HIS A 231 9.36 -0.69 10.23
C HIS A 231 9.38 0.73 9.69
N GLY A 232 8.30 1.16 9.03
CA GLY A 232 8.27 2.41 8.29
C GLY A 232 8.48 3.64 9.16
N PHE A 233 7.75 3.77 10.25
CA PHE A 233 7.83 4.89 11.17
C PHE A 233 8.78 4.62 12.34
N GLY A 234 8.57 3.49 13.05
CA GLY A 234 9.35 3.14 14.24
C GLY A 234 10.79 2.72 13.96
N LYS A 235 11.13 2.42 12.70
CA LYS A 235 12.45 1.92 12.29
C LYS A 235 12.90 0.68 13.08
N LEU A 236 11.93 -0.14 13.50
CA LEU A 236 12.16 -1.37 14.24
C LEU A 236 12.56 -2.49 13.27
N GLY A 237 13.36 -3.42 13.74
CA GLY A 237 13.72 -4.64 13.02
C GLY A 237 12.80 -5.79 13.40
N ASP A 238 12.72 -6.81 12.53
CA ASP A 238 11.98 -8.04 12.80
C ASP A 238 12.53 -8.80 14.00
N GLU A 239 11.65 -9.26 14.86
CA GLU A 239 11.97 -10.01 16.06
C GLU A 239 11.82 -11.53 15.88
N TYR A 240 11.28 -11.97 14.75
CA TYR A 240 11.07 -13.37 14.41
C TYR A 240 12.21 -13.93 13.54
N ILE A 241 12.26 -15.26 13.46
CA ILE A 241 13.23 -16.00 12.68
C ILE A 241 12.58 -16.51 11.40
N TYR A 242 13.16 -16.18 10.24
CA TYR A 242 12.77 -16.79 8.97
C TYR A 242 13.32 -18.22 8.87
N HIS A 243 12.47 -19.19 8.50
CA HIS A 243 12.84 -20.56 8.09
C HIS A 243 13.62 -21.39 9.10
N ASN A 244 13.31 -21.32 10.41
CA ASN A 244 14.07 -22.05 11.44
C ASN A 244 15.60 -21.82 11.39
N ALA A 245 16.01 -20.79 10.66
CA ALA A 245 17.36 -20.32 10.71
C ALA A 245 17.54 -19.60 12.05
N PHE A 246 17.67 -20.36 13.15
CA PHE A 246 18.46 -19.84 14.24
C PHE A 246 19.69 -19.27 13.57
N ILE A 247 19.97 -18.00 13.79
CA ILE A 247 21.32 -17.54 13.64
C ILE A 247 22.04 -18.34 14.70
N ASP A 248 22.42 -19.56 14.31
CA ASP A 248 23.39 -20.32 15.03
C ASP A 248 24.43 -19.30 15.35
N PHE A 249 24.64 -18.97 16.62
CA PHE A 249 25.62 -17.98 17.01
C PHE A 249 26.88 -18.37 16.29
N CYS A 250 26.93 -17.97 15.05
CA CYS A 250 28.05 -18.23 14.22
C CYS A 250 29.15 -17.48 14.96
N THR A 251 30.01 -18.23 15.62
CA THR A 251 31.23 -17.76 16.26
C THR A 251 32.08 -16.93 15.29
N CYS A 252 31.62 -16.73 14.12
CA CYS A 252 32.07 -15.88 13.02
C CYS A 252 31.47 -14.47 13.19
N LEU A 253 32.19 -13.59 13.88
CA LEU A 253 31.97 -12.14 13.92
C LEU A 253 31.95 -11.48 12.52
N CYS A 254 32.06 -12.24 11.46
CA CYS A 254 32.16 -11.82 10.06
C CYS A 254 30.85 -12.07 9.30
N CYS A 255 29.74 -12.45 9.94
CA CYS A 255 28.53 -12.69 9.21
C CYS A 255 27.81 -11.38 8.86
N GLU A 256 27.30 -11.36 7.68
CA GLU A 256 26.50 -10.34 7.01
C GLU A 256 25.41 -9.70 7.92
N HIS A 257 24.85 -10.48 8.82
CA HIS A 257 23.82 -10.08 9.78
C HIS A 257 24.35 -9.13 10.87
N THR A 258 25.56 -9.35 11.38
CA THR A 258 26.18 -8.44 12.36
C THR A 258 26.46 -7.09 11.72
N GLU A 259 26.91 -7.08 10.47
CA GLU A 259 27.14 -5.85 9.72
C GLU A 259 25.83 -5.11 9.46
N THR A 260 24.78 -5.81 9.05
CA THR A 260 23.45 -5.25 8.83
C THR A 260 22.91 -4.56 10.08
N ILE A 261 22.94 -5.23 11.24
CA ILE A 261 22.50 -4.64 12.52
C ILE A 261 23.34 -3.41 12.89
N ASN A 262 24.66 -3.50 12.77
CA ASN A 262 25.55 -2.39 13.12
C ASN A 262 25.32 -1.19 12.19
N ASN A 263 25.10 -1.41 10.90
CA ASN A 263 24.79 -0.35 9.95
C ASN A 263 23.44 0.28 10.26
N ALA A 264 22.40 -0.51 10.56
CA ALA A 264 21.10 -0.01 10.98
C ALA A 264 21.19 0.82 12.27
N LYS A 265 21.91 0.34 13.29
CA LYS A 265 22.12 1.08 14.54
C LYS A 265 22.91 2.38 14.35
N ALA A 266 23.85 2.43 13.43
CA ALA A 266 24.55 3.66 13.08
C ALA A 266 23.62 4.74 12.51
N LEU A 267 22.45 4.35 11.97
CA LEU A 267 21.38 5.22 11.53
C LEU A 267 20.33 5.52 12.62
N GLY A 268 20.49 4.95 13.83
CA GLY A 268 19.48 5.02 14.89
C GLY A 268 18.29 4.09 14.68
N TRP A 269 18.43 3.05 13.85
CA TRP A 269 17.40 2.06 13.57
C TRP A 269 17.60 0.79 14.40
N TYR A 270 16.60 -0.08 14.44
CA TYR A 270 16.65 -1.41 15.10
C TYR A 270 16.99 -1.34 16.59
N GLU A 271 16.50 -0.29 17.26
CA GLU A 271 16.72 -0.12 18.71
C GLU A 271 16.00 -1.21 19.55
N ASN A 272 15.07 -1.95 18.96
CA ASN A 272 14.45 -3.13 19.55
C ASN A 272 15.31 -4.40 19.45
N LEU A 273 16.42 -4.38 18.73
CA LEU A 273 17.30 -5.54 18.54
C LEU A 273 18.66 -5.34 19.24
N SER A 274 19.27 -6.42 19.70
CA SER A 274 20.61 -6.42 20.29
C SER A 274 21.37 -7.66 19.88
N LEU A 275 22.69 -7.53 19.75
CA LEU A 275 23.61 -8.66 19.55
C LEU A 275 24.09 -9.25 20.87
N THR A 276 23.63 -8.73 22.03
CA THR A 276 23.98 -9.21 23.36
C THR A 276 22.71 -9.49 24.16
N GLY A 277 22.72 -10.62 24.88
CA GLY A 277 21.66 -10.98 25.84
C GLY A 277 21.89 -10.42 27.25
N LYS A 278 22.76 -9.43 27.43
CA LYS A 278 23.05 -8.88 28.75
C LYS A 278 22.07 -7.73 29.07
N MET A 279 21.27 -7.95 30.11
CA MET A 279 20.19 -7.01 30.50
C MET A 279 20.65 -5.57 30.70
N HIS A 280 21.93 -5.34 31.09
CA HIS A 280 22.46 -3.99 31.29
C HIS A 280 23.04 -3.35 30.02
N GLU A 281 23.15 -4.11 28.92
CA GLU A 281 23.77 -3.66 27.68
C GLU A 281 22.75 -3.45 26.54
N VAL A 282 21.52 -3.94 26.69
CA VAL A 282 20.46 -3.76 25.66
C VAL A 282 19.91 -2.33 25.69
N PRO A 283 19.51 -1.75 24.54
CA PRO A 283 18.98 -0.38 24.46
C PRO A 283 17.80 -0.12 25.42
N TRP A 284 16.94 -1.11 25.62
CA TRP A 284 15.77 -1.05 26.52
C TRP A 284 16.03 -1.46 27.96
N SER A 285 17.29 -1.57 28.40
CA SER A 285 17.67 -1.99 29.77
C SER A 285 16.95 -1.15 30.84
N HIS A 286 16.77 0.13 30.61
CA HIS A 286 16.07 1.05 31.51
C HIS A 286 14.60 0.67 31.73
N LEU A 287 13.95 -0.02 30.80
CA LEU A 287 12.58 -0.51 30.96
C LEU A 287 12.54 -1.84 31.73
N ILE A 288 13.53 -2.71 31.55
CA ILE A 288 13.62 -4.00 32.27
C ILE A 288 13.70 -3.76 33.78
N PHE A 289 14.41 -2.72 34.21
CA PHE A 289 14.61 -2.38 35.62
C PHE A 289 13.63 -1.33 36.17
N ASP A 290 12.61 -0.94 35.38
CA ASP A 290 11.54 -0.04 35.82
C ASP A 290 10.36 -0.87 36.29
N ASP A 291 9.92 -0.70 37.55
CA ASP A 291 8.81 -1.44 38.16
C ASP A 291 7.49 -1.32 37.35
N ARG A 292 7.34 -0.28 36.52
CA ARG A 292 6.15 -0.09 35.67
C ARG A 292 6.11 -1.04 34.48
N TYR A 293 7.26 -1.56 34.05
CA TYR A 293 7.41 -2.32 32.80
C TYR A 293 8.07 -3.69 32.99
N SER A 294 8.64 -3.98 34.15
CA SER A 294 9.39 -5.19 34.45
C SER A 294 8.61 -6.50 34.25
N ASP A 295 7.28 -6.44 34.30
CA ASP A 295 6.41 -7.60 34.06
C ASP A 295 6.15 -7.85 32.55
N VAL A 296 6.47 -6.89 31.69
CA VAL A 296 6.16 -6.94 30.25
C VAL A 296 7.38 -6.73 29.36
N VAL A 297 8.48 -6.23 29.87
CA VAL A 297 9.73 -6.01 29.13
C VAL A 297 10.82 -6.94 29.64
N ASP A 298 11.40 -7.74 28.74
CA ASP A 298 12.48 -8.68 29.01
C ASP A 298 13.35 -8.82 27.76
N ILE A 299 14.22 -9.82 27.73
CA ILE A 299 15.03 -10.18 26.58
C ILE A 299 14.57 -11.53 26.04
N TYR A 300 14.33 -11.57 24.74
CA TYR A 300 14.02 -12.78 23.99
C TYR A 300 15.13 -13.09 23.01
N GLU A 301 15.42 -14.37 22.86
CA GLU A 301 16.28 -14.88 21.81
C GLU A 301 15.40 -15.28 20.62
N GLY A 302 15.56 -14.55 19.51
CA GLY A 302 14.92 -14.82 18.24
C GLY A 302 15.96 -14.83 17.15
N GLY A 303 15.71 -14.14 16.03
CA GLY A 303 16.74 -13.84 15.04
C GLY A 303 17.92 -13.08 15.65
N PHE A 304 17.61 -12.28 16.67
CA PHE A 304 18.54 -11.56 17.54
C PHE A 304 17.97 -11.51 18.96
N MET A 305 18.67 -10.90 19.91
CA MET A 305 18.07 -10.55 21.19
C MET A 305 17.16 -9.36 20.99
N HIS A 306 15.93 -9.45 21.44
CA HIS A 306 14.92 -8.43 21.30
C HIS A 306 14.10 -8.24 22.57
N ALA A 307 13.38 -7.13 22.68
CA ALA A 307 12.45 -6.90 23.76
C ALA A 307 11.21 -7.82 23.59
N ARG A 308 10.58 -8.11 24.70
CA ARG A 308 9.26 -8.75 24.71
C ARG A 308 8.23 -7.71 24.27
N GLY A 309 7.60 -7.98 23.13
CA GLY A 309 6.52 -7.18 22.58
C GLY A 309 5.16 -7.57 23.13
#